data_830f45ff3aa6f481ebf2120d7239f531
#
_entry.id   830f45ff3aa6f481ebf2120d7239f531
#
_cell.length_a   1.000
_cell.length_b   1.000
_cell.length_c   1.000
_cell.angle_alpha   90.00
_cell.angle_beta   90.00
_cell.angle_gamma   90.00
#
_symmetry.space_group_name_H-M   'P 1'
#
loop_
_entity.id
_entity.type
_entity.pdbx_description
1 polymer ?
#
loop_
_entity_poly.entity_id
_entity_poly.type
_entity_poly.pdbx_seq_one_letter_code
_entity_poly.pdbx_strand_id
1 'polypeptide(L)'
;MTGTRREGLVYGLGALHAAARGDRMMWALHRAALSNGIVPVIPAVAVAEGYRTEARSDRIGELLAGTEVEPFAGEAARRAGEIAARCDTSDLSVVAVVEVAERRNCAVVAQRQTVLRTAAALVGHELVLYAV
;
A
#
# COMPACT_ATOMS: atom_id res chain seq x y z
N MET A 1 18.46 18.85 -2.88
CA MET A 1 18.25 18.00 -3.05
C MET A 1 17.35 17.09 -3.25
N THR A 2 17.07 16.52 -3.46
CA THR A 2 16.46 15.97 -3.71
C THR A 2 15.50 15.23 -3.56
N GLY A 3 14.72 15.28 -3.45
CA GLY A 3 13.43 14.95 -3.09
C GLY A 3 12.79 13.71 -3.50
N THR A 4 13.36 12.92 -4.30
CA THR A 4 12.71 11.69 -4.78
C THR A 4 12.99 10.46 -3.91
N ARG A 5 13.87 10.60 -2.94
CA ARG A 5 14.20 9.48 -2.06
C ARG A 5 13.01 9.17 -1.15
N ARG A 6 12.58 7.92 -1.14
CA ARG A 6 11.51 7.45 -0.29
C ARG A 6 12.07 6.81 0.98
N GLU A 7 11.38 7.02 2.10
CA GLU A 7 11.86 6.57 3.40
C GLU A 7 11.31 5.22 3.81
N GLY A 8 10.31 4.70 3.10
CA GLY A 8 9.70 3.43 3.42
C GLY A 8 8.87 2.88 2.29
N LEU A 9 8.14 1.81 2.60
CA LEU A 9 7.27 1.12 1.65
C LEU A 9 5.86 1.06 2.21
N VAL A 10 4.87 1.27 1.35
CA VAL A 10 3.48 1.00 1.68
C VAL A 10 2.96 -0.09 0.74
N TYR A 11 2.34 -1.11 1.32
CA TYR A 11 1.78 -2.23 0.57
C TYR A 11 0.33 -1.97 0.22
N GLY A 12 -0.03 -2.21 -1.04
CA GLY A 12 -1.42 -2.20 -1.46
C GLY A 12 -1.99 -3.62 -1.49
N LEU A 13 -3.25 -3.73 -1.91
CA LEU A 13 -3.94 -5.00 -2.00
C LEU A 13 -3.22 -5.99 -2.91
N GLY A 14 -2.64 -5.50 -4.02
CA GLY A 14 -1.88 -6.36 -4.93
C GLY A 14 -0.69 -7.05 -4.27
N ALA A 15 -0.05 -6.38 -3.30
CA ALA A 15 1.04 -6.98 -2.54
C ALA A 15 0.54 -8.14 -1.69
N LEU A 16 -0.63 -7.98 -1.04
CA LEU A 16 -1.23 -9.06 -0.27
C LEU A 16 -1.59 -10.25 -1.15
N HIS A 17 -2.18 -10.00 -2.31
CA HIS A 17 -2.54 -11.07 -3.25
C HIS A 17 -1.28 -11.80 -3.74
N ALA A 18 -0.23 -11.05 -4.06
CA ALA A 18 1.03 -11.67 -4.51
C ALA A 18 1.63 -12.53 -3.40
N ALA A 19 1.64 -12.02 -2.17
CA ALA A 19 2.16 -12.78 -1.03
C ALA A 19 1.34 -14.05 -0.80
N ALA A 20 0.01 -13.96 -0.87
CA ALA A 20 -0.87 -15.11 -0.69
C ALA A 20 -0.63 -16.18 -1.74
N ARG A 21 -0.31 -15.77 -2.97
CA ARG A 21 0.01 -16.73 -4.05
C ARG A 21 1.41 -17.33 -3.94
N GLY A 22 2.22 -16.84 -3.00
CA GLY A 22 3.60 -17.30 -2.86
C GLY A 22 4.53 -16.73 -3.91
N ASP A 23 4.22 -15.54 -4.43
CA ASP A 23 5.05 -14.89 -5.44
C ASP A 23 6.46 -14.66 -4.92
N ARG A 24 7.46 -15.19 -5.62
CA ARG A 24 8.84 -15.14 -5.16
C ARG A 24 9.40 -13.73 -5.10
N MET A 25 9.04 -12.91 -6.07
CA MET A 25 9.53 -11.52 -6.10
C MET A 25 8.96 -10.72 -4.95
N MET A 26 7.68 -10.91 -4.65
CA MET A 26 7.04 -10.23 -3.52
C MET A 26 7.72 -10.60 -2.20
N TRP A 27 7.93 -11.90 -1.95
CA TRP A 27 8.57 -12.34 -0.71
C TRP A 27 10.03 -11.92 -0.63
N ALA A 28 10.75 -11.91 -1.77
CA ALA A 28 12.14 -11.43 -1.80
C ALA A 28 12.21 -9.94 -1.48
N LEU A 29 11.29 -9.14 -2.02
CA LEU A 29 11.21 -7.71 -1.74
C LEU A 29 10.95 -7.48 -0.25
N HIS A 30 10.00 -8.22 0.32
CA HIS A 30 9.65 -8.11 1.73
C HIS A 30 10.85 -8.43 2.63
N ARG A 31 11.52 -9.54 2.36
CA ARG A 31 12.71 -9.94 3.13
C ARG A 31 13.83 -8.92 3.00
N ALA A 32 14.05 -8.38 1.80
CA ALA A 32 15.08 -7.37 1.58
C ALA A 32 14.78 -6.09 2.36
N ALA A 33 13.51 -5.68 2.40
CA ALA A 33 13.10 -4.50 3.18
C ALA A 33 13.44 -4.71 4.66
N LEU A 34 13.02 -5.83 5.22
CA LEU A 34 13.27 -6.13 6.63
C LEU A 34 14.76 -6.22 6.94
N SER A 35 15.55 -6.81 6.03
CA SER A 35 17.01 -6.89 6.19
C SER A 35 17.67 -5.52 6.20
N ASN A 36 17.06 -4.54 5.57
CA ASN A 36 17.56 -3.18 5.53
C ASN A 36 16.94 -2.28 6.60
N GLY A 37 16.26 -2.86 7.56
CA GLY A 37 15.65 -2.12 8.66
C GLY A 37 14.40 -1.35 8.27
N ILE A 38 13.78 -1.69 7.15
CA ILE A 38 12.55 -1.05 6.69
C ILE A 38 11.38 -1.93 7.08
N VAL A 39 10.49 -1.41 7.92
CA VAL A 39 9.23 -2.09 8.25
C VAL A 39 8.16 -1.53 7.31
N PRO A 40 7.68 -2.33 6.35
CA PRO A 40 6.63 -1.84 5.45
C PRO A 40 5.35 -1.54 6.23
N VAL A 41 4.53 -0.64 5.70
CA VAL A 41 3.23 -0.32 6.29
C VAL A 41 2.14 -0.72 5.32
N ILE A 42 0.95 -0.98 5.85
CA ILE A 42 -0.21 -1.28 5.03
C ILE A 42 -1.45 -0.66 5.66
N PRO A 43 -2.31 0.03 4.88
CA PRO A 43 -3.55 0.57 5.43
C PRO A 43 -4.48 -0.55 5.89
N ALA A 44 -5.14 -0.34 7.02
CA ALA A 44 -6.06 -1.33 7.58
C ALA A 44 -7.16 -1.74 6.59
N VAL A 45 -7.64 -0.80 5.77
CA VAL A 45 -8.70 -1.13 4.79
C VAL A 45 -8.19 -2.11 3.73
N ALA A 46 -6.91 -2.04 3.34
CA ALA A 46 -6.33 -3.00 2.41
C ALA A 46 -6.21 -4.38 3.05
N VAL A 47 -5.90 -4.42 4.34
CA VAL A 47 -5.87 -5.69 5.09
C VAL A 47 -7.25 -6.36 5.06
N ALA A 48 -8.30 -5.58 5.34
CA ALA A 48 -9.65 -6.11 5.32
C ALA A 48 -10.02 -6.67 3.94
N GLU A 49 -9.70 -5.93 2.88
CA GLU A 49 -9.95 -6.40 1.52
C GLU A 49 -9.16 -7.67 1.18
N GLY A 50 -7.93 -7.76 1.67
CA GLY A 50 -7.10 -8.94 1.46
C GLY A 50 -7.74 -10.19 2.04
N TYR A 51 -8.19 -10.11 3.29
CA TYR A 51 -8.86 -11.24 3.93
C TYR A 51 -10.20 -11.56 3.30
N ARG A 52 -10.90 -10.55 2.76
CA ARG A 52 -12.16 -10.75 2.09
C ARG A 52 -11.99 -11.47 0.73
N THR A 53 -10.93 -11.17 0.02
CA THR A 53 -10.77 -11.61 -1.36
C THR A 53 -9.79 -12.77 -1.56
N GLU A 54 -9.07 -13.17 -0.51
CA GLU A 54 -8.02 -14.17 -0.64
C GLU A 54 -8.29 -15.37 0.26
N ALA A 55 -8.35 -16.57 -0.34
CA ALA A 55 -8.61 -17.80 0.40
C ALA A 55 -7.40 -18.26 1.22
N ARG A 56 -6.18 -17.87 0.82
CA ARG A 56 -4.95 -18.30 1.51
C ARG A 56 -4.52 -17.27 2.54
N SER A 57 -5.33 -17.10 3.56
CA SER A 57 -5.13 -16.08 4.58
C SER A 57 -3.92 -16.35 5.48
N ASP A 58 -3.43 -17.58 5.55
CA ASP A 58 -2.24 -17.92 6.33
C ASP A 58 -1.00 -17.14 5.85
N ARG A 59 -0.83 -16.99 4.54
CA ARG A 59 0.26 -16.23 3.98
C ARG A 59 0.13 -14.74 4.21
N ILE A 60 -1.09 -14.24 4.24
CA ILE A 60 -1.35 -12.84 4.61
C ILE A 60 -0.90 -12.59 6.04
N GLY A 61 -1.28 -13.46 6.97
CA GLY A 61 -0.85 -13.34 8.36
C GLY A 61 0.67 -13.36 8.50
N GLU A 62 1.33 -14.21 7.72
CA GLU A 62 2.79 -14.31 7.73
C GLU A 62 3.44 -12.99 7.26
N LEU A 63 2.90 -12.38 6.19
CA LEU A 63 3.39 -11.10 5.70
C LEU A 63 3.17 -10.00 6.74
N LEU A 64 1.98 -9.97 7.35
CA LEU A 64 1.62 -8.93 8.31
C LEU A 64 2.45 -9.01 9.60
N ALA A 65 3.00 -10.18 9.94
CA ALA A 65 3.85 -10.32 11.11
C ALA A 65 5.09 -9.41 11.03
N GLY A 66 5.56 -9.09 9.83
CA GLY A 66 6.67 -8.17 9.64
C GLY A 66 6.26 -6.80 9.11
N THR A 67 4.99 -6.45 9.21
CA THR A 67 4.42 -5.24 8.61
C THR A 67 3.65 -4.45 9.66
N GLU A 68 3.71 -3.13 9.58
CA GLU A 68 2.91 -2.25 10.44
C GLU A 68 1.57 -1.98 9.77
N VAL A 69 0.47 -2.27 10.46
CA VAL A 69 -0.87 -1.96 9.95
C VAL A 69 -1.21 -0.53 10.35
N GLU A 70 -1.43 0.33 9.35
CA GLU A 70 -1.75 1.74 9.56
C GLU A 70 -3.27 1.88 9.79
N PRO A 71 -3.69 2.45 10.93
CA PRO A 71 -5.12 2.62 11.18
C PRO A 71 -5.80 3.47 10.11
N PHE A 72 -7.01 3.06 9.72
CA PHE A 72 -7.83 3.81 8.77
C PHE A 72 -8.93 4.53 9.54
N ALA A 73 -8.57 5.62 10.19
CA ALA A 73 -9.46 6.33 11.10
C ALA A 73 -9.13 7.82 11.13
N GLY A 74 -10.02 8.61 11.68
CA GLY A 74 -9.80 10.04 11.88
C GLY A 74 -9.45 10.77 10.61
N GLU A 75 -8.40 11.54 10.68
CA GLU A 75 -7.96 12.40 9.57
C GLU A 75 -7.56 11.59 8.33
N ALA A 76 -6.94 10.44 8.50
CA ALA A 76 -6.56 9.58 7.37
C ALA A 76 -7.79 9.13 6.60
N ALA A 77 -8.83 8.72 7.31
CA ALA A 77 -10.09 8.30 6.67
C ALA A 77 -10.76 9.46 5.94
N ARG A 78 -10.77 10.66 6.55
CA ARG A 78 -11.35 11.85 5.92
C ARG A 78 -10.60 12.20 4.63
N ARG A 79 -9.28 12.22 4.68
CA ARG A 79 -8.46 12.56 3.51
C ARG A 79 -8.62 11.54 2.40
N ALA A 80 -8.62 10.25 2.73
CA ALA A 80 -8.82 9.21 1.73
C ALA A 80 -10.20 9.33 1.09
N GLY A 81 -11.22 9.61 1.86
CA GLY A 81 -12.58 9.83 1.34
C GLY A 81 -12.64 11.01 0.38
N GLU A 82 -11.98 12.11 0.70
CA GLU A 82 -11.93 13.28 -0.18
C GLU A 82 -11.20 12.97 -1.49
N ILE A 83 -10.10 12.23 -1.42
CA ILE A 83 -9.37 11.80 -2.62
C ILE A 83 -10.26 10.91 -3.48
N ALA A 84 -10.94 9.95 -2.86
CA ALA A 84 -11.82 9.02 -3.57
C ALA A 84 -12.94 9.76 -4.30
N ALA A 85 -13.55 10.75 -3.66
CA ALA A 85 -14.61 11.56 -4.27
C ALA A 85 -14.09 12.32 -5.49
N ARG A 86 -12.90 12.89 -5.39
CA ARG A 86 -12.31 13.66 -6.50
C ARG A 86 -11.86 12.77 -7.64
N CYS A 87 -11.50 11.52 -7.36
CA CYS A 87 -11.15 10.52 -8.37
C CYS A 87 -12.38 9.81 -8.93
N ASP A 88 -13.55 10.05 -8.36
CA ASP A 88 -14.78 9.34 -8.71
C ASP A 88 -14.58 7.82 -8.59
N THR A 89 -14.06 7.37 -7.49
CA THR A 89 -13.81 5.94 -7.25
C THR A 89 -14.39 5.50 -5.92
N SER A 90 -14.80 4.23 -5.87
CA SER A 90 -15.22 3.57 -4.64
C SER A 90 -14.10 2.68 -4.06
N ASP A 91 -12.94 2.66 -4.70
CA ASP A 91 -11.83 1.80 -4.28
C ASP A 91 -11.03 2.46 -3.17
N LEU A 92 -11.54 2.36 -1.94
CA LEU A 92 -10.93 3.00 -0.78
C LEU A 92 -9.56 2.41 -0.43
N SER A 93 -9.34 1.12 -0.75
CA SER A 93 -8.04 0.52 -0.44
C SER A 93 -6.92 1.16 -1.26
N VAL A 94 -7.18 1.50 -2.52
CA VAL A 94 -6.20 2.15 -3.38
C VAL A 94 -5.92 3.58 -2.91
N VAL A 95 -6.98 4.36 -2.64
CA VAL A 95 -6.76 5.75 -2.22
C VAL A 95 -6.12 5.82 -0.84
N ALA A 96 -6.40 4.85 0.04
CA ALA A 96 -5.74 4.79 1.34
C ALA A 96 -4.23 4.57 1.20
N VAL A 97 -3.81 3.74 0.24
CA VAL A 97 -2.39 3.54 -0.05
C VAL A 97 -1.74 4.86 -0.47
N VAL A 98 -2.40 5.60 -1.35
CA VAL A 98 -1.87 6.90 -1.81
C VAL A 98 -1.79 7.89 -0.65
N GLU A 99 -2.81 7.92 0.21
CA GLU A 99 -2.81 8.81 1.36
C GLU A 99 -1.63 8.52 2.28
N VAL A 100 -1.38 7.25 2.57
CA VAL A 100 -0.24 6.86 3.42
C VAL A 100 1.09 7.18 2.72
N ALA A 101 1.20 6.88 1.42
CA ALA A 101 2.42 7.11 0.66
C ALA A 101 2.79 8.60 0.66
N GLU A 102 1.81 9.47 0.48
CA GLU A 102 2.05 10.91 0.47
C GLU A 102 2.42 11.41 1.86
N ARG A 103 1.66 11.01 2.87
CA ARG A 103 1.87 11.48 4.25
C ARG A 103 3.17 10.99 4.84
N ARG A 104 3.58 9.76 4.56
CA ARG A 104 4.77 9.13 5.12
C ARG A 104 5.95 9.08 4.16
N ASN A 105 5.81 9.64 2.97
CA ASN A 105 6.85 9.65 1.94
C ASN A 105 7.36 8.25 1.61
N CYS A 106 6.44 7.35 1.30
CA CYS A 106 6.75 5.96 0.97
C CYS A 106 6.67 5.68 -0.51
N ALA A 107 7.49 4.72 -0.98
CA ALA A 107 7.24 4.06 -2.25
C ALA A 107 6.09 3.07 -2.07
N VAL A 108 5.43 2.72 -3.16
CA VAL A 108 4.25 1.86 -3.15
C VAL A 108 4.59 0.50 -3.75
N VAL A 109 4.18 -0.57 -3.08
CA VAL A 109 4.24 -1.93 -3.63
C VAL A 109 2.81 -2.38 -3.87
N ALA A 110 2.40 -2.43 -5.11
CA ALA A 110 1.01 -2.69 -5.46
C ALA A 110 0.89 -3.11 -6.93
N GLN A 111 -0.33 -3.54 -7.28
CA GLN A 111 -0.66 -3.77 -8.68
C GLN A 111 -0.78 -2.43 -9.40
N ARG A 112 -0.34 -2.39 -10.65
CA ARG A 112 -0.43 -1.18 -11.48
C ARG A 112 -1.89 -0.91 -11.83
N GLN A 113 -2.38 0.27 -11.45
CA GLN A 113 -3.78 0.64 -11.66
C GLN A 113 -3.90 2.13 -11.98
N THR A 114 -4.87 2.48 -12.83
CA THR A 114 -5.13 3.87 -13.20
C THR A 114 -5.52 4.71 -11.99
N VAL A 115 -6.37 4.19 -11.11
CA VAL A 115 -6.82 4.91 -9.92
C VAL A 115 -5.66 5.31 -9.04
N LEU A 116 -4.66 4.43 -8.91
CA LEU A 116 -3.46 4.72 -8.11
C LEU A 116 -2.73 5.95 -8.65
N ARG A 117 -2.55 6.02 -9.96
CA ARG A 117 -1.85 7.12 -10.60
C ARG A 117 -2.66 8.42 -10.52
N THR A 118 -3.96 8.33 -10.75
CA THR A 118 -4.86 9.49 -10.68
C THR A 118 -4.87 10.08 -9.27
N ALA A 119 -4.98 9.23 -8.26
CA ALA A 119 -4.98 9.69 -6.87
C ALA A 119 -3.65 10.33 -6.48
N ALA A 120 -2.53 9.74 -6.90
CA ALA A 120 -1.22 10.30 -6.62
C ALA A 120 -1.07 11.68 -7.26
N ALA A 121 -1.52 11.84 -8.49
CA ALA A 121 -1.47 13.14 -9.19
C ALA A 121 -2.31 14.20 -8.48
N LEU A 122 -3.47 13.81 -7.95
CA LEU A 122 -4.36 14.74 -7.24
C LEU A 122 -3.72 15.32 -5.99
N VAL A 123 -2.92 14.54 -5.27
CA VAL A 123 -2.25 15.02 -4.06
C VAL A 123 -0.84 15.56 -4.34
N GLY A 124 -0.44 15.59 -5.61
CA GLY A 124 0.88 16.09 -5.98
C GLY A 124 2.02 15.17 -5.54
N HIS A 125 1.73 13.90 -5.35
CA HIS A 125 2.73 12.92 -4.90
C HIS A 125 3.39 12.26 -6.12
N GLU A 126 4.72 12.32 -6.18
CA GLU A 126 5.46 11.60 -7.20
C GLU A 126 5.46 10.12 -6.86
N LEU A 127 4.72 9.33 -7.64
CA LEU A 127 4.51 7.92 -7.36
C LEU A 127 5.75 7.10 -7.74
N VAL A 128 6.33 6.42 -6.76
CA VAL A 128 7.36 5.41 -6.98
C VAL A 128 6.70 4.06 -6.73
N LEU A 129 6.55 3.27 -7.79
CA LEU A 129 5.78 2.03 -7.74
C LEU A 129 6.67 0.82 -8.04
N TYR A 130 6.66 -0.13 -7.11
CA TYR A 130 7.17 -1.49 -7.34
C TYR A 130 5.97 -2.35 -7.67
N ALA A 131 5.77 -2.64 -8.95
CA ALA A 131 4.60 -3.38 -9.42
C ALA A 131 4.73 -4.87 -9.11
N VAL A 132 3.66 -5.47 -8.66
CA VAL A 132 3.60 -6.89 -8.32
C VAL A 132 2.47 -7.61 -9.04
#